data_e8a6e7b9069e6500f2571c387d95b944
#
_entry.id   e8a6e7b9069e6500f2571c387d95b944
#
_cell.length_a   1.000
_cell.length_b   1.000
_cell.length_c   1.000
_cell.angle_alpha   90.00
_cell.angle_beta   90.00
_cell.angle_gamma   90.00
#
_symmetry.space_group_name_H-M   'P 1'
#
loop_
_entity.id
_entity.type
_entity.pdbx_description
1 polymer ?
#
loop_
_entity_poly.entity_id
_entity_poly.type
_entity_poly.pdbx_seq_one_letter_code
_entity_poly.pdbx_strand_id
1 'polypeptide(L)'
;MLRVSNGKNDFLSDINLELRKGEILGIAGLQGSGRTELAQALFGVVPFDEGEIELMGKTVAIKNPYSAIQRKMGFVTEDRKSEGLALMQPIRDNMLLAIRSLQNLLSFIHPDGVRVSKHMVPELGQQVDVRVDSYAKQAQDLSGGNQQKVVLSK
;
A
#
# COMPACT_ATOMS: atom_id res chain seq x y z
N MET A 1 13.64 9.73 -3.61
CA MET A 1 14.23 10.04 -2.29
C MET A 1 13.11 10.34 -1.34
N LEU A 2 13.08 9.71 -0.20
CA LEU A 2 12.23 10.00 0.95
C LEU A 2 13.15 10.34 2.13
N ARG A 3 12.81 11.39 2.87
CA ARG A 3 13.49 11.73 4.13
C ARG A 3 12.44 12.03 5.18
N VAL A 4 12.68 11.57 6.40
CA VAL A 4 11.93 11.97 7.59
C VAL A 4 12.90 12.63 8.55
N SER A 5 12.48 13.74 9.12
CA SER A 5 13.25 14.49 10.12
C SER A 5 12.40 14.74 11.36
N ASN A 6 12.87 14.23 12.50
CA ASN A 6 12.23 14.37 13.82
C ASN A 6 10.77 13.91 13.86
N GLY A 7 10.46 12.84 13.10
CA GLY A 7 9.10 12.28 13.04
C GLY A 7 8.65 11.77 14.40
N LYS A 8 7.43 12.16 14.86
CA LYS A 8 6.90 11.76 16.15
C LYS A 8 5.38 11.60 16.09
N ASN A 9 4.86 10.62 16.81
CA ASN A 9 3.44 10.42 17.14
C ASN A 9 3.35 9.64 18.46
N ASP A 10 2.16 9.17 18.83
CA ASP A 10 1.94 8.43 20.09
C ASP A 10 2.81 7.17 20.26
N PHE A 11 3.25 6.57 19.14
CA PHE A 11 3.99 5.30 19.13
C PHE A 11 5.48 5.46 18.79
N LEU A 12 5.86 6.58 18.18
CA LEU A 12 7.18 6.81 17.61
C LEU A 12 7.73 8.15 18.08
N SER A 13 9.02 8.20 18.38
CA SER A 13 9.71 9.43 18.76
C SER A 13 11.05 9.54 18.06
N ASP A 14 11.40 10.76 17.66
CA ASP A 14 12.69 11.12 17.05
C ASP A 14 13.07 10.25 15.84
N ILE A 15 12.09 10.02 14.95
CA ILE A 15 12.32 9.24 13.73
C ILE A 15 13.10 10.08 12.72
N ASN A 16 14.30 9.63 12.42
CA ASN A 16 15.14 10.21 11.39
C ASN A 16 15.57 9.12 10.42
N LEU A 17 15.18 9.22 9.15
CA LEU A 17 15.54 8.26 8.11
C LEU A 17 15.69 8.91 6.75
N GLU A 18 16.51 8.33 5.91
CA GLU A 18 16.67 8.71 4.52
C GLU A 18 16.63 7.46 3.65
N LEU A 19 15.85 7.50 2.56
CA LEU A 19 15.77 6.47 1.52
C LEU A 19 16.05 7.13 0.18
N ARG A 20 17.10 6.69 -0.49
CA ARG A 20 17.55 7.23 -1.79
C ARG A 20 16.82 6.56 -2.95
N LYS A 21 16.88 7.17 -4.12
CA LYS A 21 16.34 6.57 -5.34
C LYS A 21 17.10 5.28 -5.69
N GLY A 22 16.34 4.18 -5.88
CA GLY A 22 16.88 2.85 -6.20
C GLY A 22 17.45 2.09 -5.01
N GLU A 23 17.37 2.65 -3.80
CA GLU A 23 17.83 2.00 -2.57
C GLU A 23 16.74 1.08 -1.99
N ILE A 24 17.17 -0.02 -1.39
CA ILE A 24 16.36 -0.88 -0.52
C ILE A 24 16.85 -0.68 0.90
N LEU A 25 16.05 -0.01 1.74
CA LEU A 25 16.33 0.20 3.14
C LEU A 25 15.72 -0.93 3.98
N GLY A 26 16.56 -1.74 4.61
CA GLY A 26 16.14 -2.77 5.55
C GLY A 26 15.96 -2.20 6.96
N ILE A 27 14.81 -2.46 7.60
CA ILE A 27 14.54 -2.07 8.98
C ILE A 27 14.37 -3.33 9.81
N ALA A 28 15.29 -3.58 10.74
CA ALA A 28 15.29 -4.73 11.63
C ALA A 28 14.94 -4.32 13.06
N GLY A 29 14.36 -5.23 13.82
CA GLY A 29 14.01 -5.02 15.22
C GLY A 29 13.20 -6.19 15.80
N LEU A 30 13.08 -6.24 17.11
CA LEU A 30 12.23 -7.20 17.80
C LEU A 30 10.73 -6.90 17.55
N GLN A 31 9.89 -7.88 17.86
CA GLN A 31 8.44 -7.65 17.86
C GLN A 31 8.09 -6.52 18.84
N GLY A 32 7.23 -5.58 18.40
CA GLY A 32 6.89 -4.40 19.20
C GLY A 32 7.93 -3.26 19.17
N SER A 33 8.94 -3.31 18.28
CA SER A 33 9.96 -2.26 18.15
C SER A 33 9.54 -1.04 17.31
N GLY A 34 8.28 -0.95 16.89
CA GLY A 34 7.77 0.21 16.12
C GLY A 34 7.93 0.11 14.61
N ARG A 35 8.37 -1.03 14.05
CA ARG A 35 8.56 -1.18 12.58
C ARG A 35 7.25 -1.04 11.80
N THR A 36 6.20 -1.68 12.27
CA THR A 36 4.86 -1.61 11.64
C THR A 36 4.29 -0.20 11.79
N GLU A 37 4.42 0.39 12.97
CA GLU A 37 3.99 1.76 13.27
C GLU A 37 4.72 2.78 12.39
N LEU A 38 6.02 2.56 12.14
CA LEU A 38 6.78 3.41 11.23
C LEU A 38 6.27 3.33 9.80
N ALA A 39 6.01 2.13 9.29
CA ALA A 39 5.44 1.96 7.95
C ALA A 39 4.03 2.57 7.84
N GLN A 40 3.21 2.40 8.88
CA GLN A 40 1.88 3.03 8.98
C GLN A 40 1.96 4.55 9.04
N ALA A 41 2.93 5.13 9.77
CA ALA A 41 3.12 6.57 9.86
C ALA A 41 3.54 7.16 8.50
N LEU A 42 4.49 6.53 7.82
CA LEU A 42 4.92 6.93 6.48
C LEU A 42 3.80 6.88 5.45
N PHE A 43 2.89 5.91 5.57
CA PHE A 43 1.75 5.77 4.65
C PHE A 43 0.52 6.58 5.08
N GLY A 44 0.53 7.16 6.30
CA GLY A 44 -0.54 8.00 6.81
C GLY A 44 -1.73 7.23 7.38
N VAL A 45 -1.55 5.96 7.78
CA VAL A 45 -2.57 5.21 8.57
C VAL A 45 -2.64 5.79 9.98
N VAL A 46 -1.48 5.99 10.60
CA VAL A 46 -1.30 6.73 11.87
C VAL A 46 -0.19 7.76 11.60
N PRO A 47 -0.50 8.93 11.05
CA PRO A 47 0.51 9.88 10.58
C PRO A 47 1.39 10.40 11.73
N PHE A 48 2.51 11.01 11.37
CA PHE A 48 3.29 11.79 12.32
C PHE A 48 2.53 13.07 12.70
N ASP A 49 2.53 13.40 13.99
CA ASP A 49 1.97 14.65 14.53
C ASP A 49 3.00 15.76 14.46
N GLU A 50 4.29 15.42 14.61
CA GLU A 50 5.43 16.34 14.59
C GLU A 50 6.50 15.81 13.62
N GLY A 51 7.39 16.72 13.15
CA GLY A 51 8.45 16.42 12.21
C GLY A 51 8.07 16.68 10.77
N GLU A 52 8.98 16.38 9.86
CA GLU A 52 8.81 16.66 8.44
C GLU A 52 9.07 15.44 7.58
N ILE A 53 8.25 15.27 6.53
CA ILE A 53 8.48 14.29 5.46
C ILE A 53 8.85 15.05 4.20
N GLU A 54 10.00 14.75 3.63
CA GLU A 54 10.36 15.17 2.28
C GLU A 54 10.22 14.01 1.30
N LEU A 55 9.55 14.26 0.19
CA LEU A 55 9.43 13.32 -0.93
C LEU A 55 9.93 13.99 -2.21
N MET A 56 10.93 13.38 -2.87
CA MET A 56 11.55 13.93 -4.08
C MET A 56 12.03 15.38 -3.92
N GLY A 57 12.58 15.72 -2.75
CA GLY A 57 13.11 17.07 -2.44
C GLY A 57 12.05 18.11 -2.12
N LYS A 58 10.81 17.71 -1.88
CA LYS A 58 9.71 18.61 -1.49
C LYS A 58 9.13 18.16 -0.16
N THR A 59 8.95 19.07 0.79
CA THR A 59 8.21 18.82 2.01
C THR A 59 6.75 18.51 1.68
N VAL A 60 6.23 17.42 2.21
CA VAL A 60 4.88 16.94 1.97
C VAL A 60 4.18 16.57 3.28
N ALA A 61 2.88 16.83 3.35
CA ALA A 61 2.05 16.35 4.43
C ALA A 61 1.37 15.04 4.01
N ILE A 62 1.65 13.96 4.74
CA ILE A 62 0.99 12.67 4.59
C ILE A 62 0.02 12.52 5.76
N LYS A 63 -1.23 12.93 5.58
CA LYS A 63 -2.26 12.96 6.64
C LYS A 63 -3.17 11.72 6.63
N ASN A 64 -3.17 10.96 5.57
CA ASN A 64 -3.99 9.76 5.41
C ASN A 64 -3.45 8.91 4.23
N PRO A 65 -3.84 7.64 4.10
CA PRO A 65 -3.41 6.75 3.03
C PRO A 65 -3.67 7.31 1.63
N TYR A 66 -4.77 8.02 1.44
CA TYR A 66 -5.09 8.63 0.17
C TYR A 66 -4.02 9.65 -0.28
N SER A 67 -3.55 10.49 0.64
CA SER A 67 -2.48 11.46 0.36
C SER A 67 -1.14 10.79 0.02
N ALA A 68 -0.87 9.60 0.56
CA ALA A 68 0.30 8.79 0.21
C ALA A 68 0.17 8.18 -1.20
N ILE A 69 -1.00 7.59 -1.52
CA ILE A 69 -1.27 6.98 -2.83
C ILE A 69 -1.17 8.03 -3.95
N GLN A 70 -1.69 9.24 -3.75
CA GLN A 70 -1.55 10.34 -4.72
C GLN A 70 -0.08 10.69 -5.00
N ARG A 71 0.81 10.43 -4.05
CA ARG A 71 2.27 10.63 -4.18
C ARG A 71 3.00 9.37 -4.66
N LYS A 72 2.25 8.38 -5.16
CA LYS A 72 2.77 7.11 -5.69
C LYS A 72 3.50 6.27 -4.64
N MET A 73 3.12 6.38 -3.38
CA MET A 73 3.56 5.50 -2.32
C MET A 73 2.63 4.28 -2.28
N GLY A 74 3.20 3.09 -2.14
CA GLY A 74 2.48 1.84 -1.90
C GLY A 74 2.79 1.32 -0.51
N PHE A 75 1.83 0.60 0.10
CA PHE A 75 1.99 -0.03 1.39
C PHE A 75 1.50 -1.48 1.33
N VAL A 76 2.37 -2.40 1.71
CA VAL A 76 2.02 -3.83 1.85
C VAL A 76 1.97 -4.14 3.33
N THR A 77 0.79 -4.55 3.81
CA THR A 77 0.54 -4.83 5.22
C THR A 77 1.22 -6.12 5.67
N GLU A 78 1.58 -6.20 6.96
CA GLU A 78 2.17 -7.39 7.56
C GLU A 78 1.14 -8.53 7.64
N ASP A 79 -0.07 -8.25 8.14
CA ASP A 79 -1.16 -9.22 8.19
C ASP A 79 -2.08 -9.11 6.96
N ARG A 80 -1.84 -10.01 6.00
CA ARG A 80 -2.65 -10.08 4.79
C ARG A 80 -4.11 -10.46 5.05
N LYS A 81 -4.42 -11.19 6.13
CA LYS A 81 -5.77 -11.69 6.39
C LYS A 81 -6.68 -10.65 7.03
N SER A 82 -6.16 -9.87 7.97
CA SER A 82 -6.92 -8.84 8.67
C SER A 82 -6.90 -7.49 7.95
N GLU A 83 -5.78 -7.16 7.28
CA GLU A 83 -5.56 -5.83 6.71
C GLU A 83 -5.38 -5.84 5.18
N GLY A 84 -4.84 -6.94 4.65
CA GLY A 84 -4.42 -6.99 3.26
C GLY A 84 -5.50 -7.46 2.30
N LEU A 85 -6.49 -8.27 2.71
CA LEU A 85 -7.47 -8.90 1.83
C LEU A 85 -8.90 -8.83 2.38
N ALA A 86 -9.84 -8.53 1.51
CA ALA A 86 -11.26 -8.78 1.73
C ALA A 86 -11.54 -10.26 1.41
N LEU A 87 -11.31 -11.16 2.37
CA LEU A 87 -11.26 -12.62 2.17
C LEU A 87 -12.51 -13.21 1.52
N MET A 88 -13.69 -12.69 1.85
CA MET A 88 -14.99 -13.13 1.31
C MET A 88 -15.27 -12.58 -0.11
N GLN A 89 -14.46 -11.65 -0.59
CA GLN A 89 -14.63 -11.05 -1.90
C GLN A 89 -13.84 -11.81 -2.97
N PRO A 90 -14.27 -11.75 -4.24
CA PRO A 90 -13.54 -12.33 -5.35
C PRO A 90 -12.09 -11.84 -5.44
N ILE A 91 -11.21 -12.71 -5.93
CA ILE A 91 -9.79 -12.40 -6.15
C ILE A 91 -9.65 -11.16 -7.03
N ARG A 92 -10.41 -11.08 -8.13
CA ARG A 92 -10.41 -9.91 -9.04
C ARG A 92 -10.74 -8.60 -8.33
N ASP A 93 -11.67 -8.63 -7.36
CA ASP A 93 -12.10 -7.42 -6.66
C ASP A 93 -11.03 -6.98 -5.66
N ASN A 94 -10.35 -7.93 -5.01
CA ASN A 94 -9.16 -7.65 -4.20
C ASN A 94 -8.03 -7.01 -5.02
N MET A 95 -7.70 -7.56 -6.19
CA MET A 95 -6.63 -7.04 -7.06
C MET A 95 -6.92 -5.62 -7.57
N LEU A 96 -8.20 -5.29 -7.76
CA LEU A 96 -8.62 -3.99 -8.28
C LEU A 96 -8.95 -2.96 -7.18
N LEU A 97 -8.82 -3.32 -5.90
CA LEU A 97 -9.30 -2.48 -4.79
C LEU A 97 -8.64 -1.10 -4.79
N ALA A 98 -7.31 -1.03 -4.90
CA ALA A 98 -6.58 0.23 -4.92
C ALA A 98 -6.92 1.07 -6.16
N ILE A 99 -7.01 0.44 -7.33
CA ILE A 99 -7.36 1.12 -8.59
C ILE A 99 -8.77 1.68 -8.53
N ARG A 100 -9.75 0.91 -8.04
CA ARG A 100 -11.15 1.37 -7.90
C ARG A 100 -11.28 2.51 -6.91
N SER A 101 -10.53 2.49 -5.82
CA SER A 101 -10.52 3.58 -4.84
C SER A 101 -10.03 4.88 -5.46
N LEU A 102 -9.02 4.82 -6.33
CA LEU A 102 -8.54 5.97 -7.10
C LEU A 102 -9.56 6.40 -8.17
N GLN A 103 -10.23 5.45 -8.84
CA GLN A 103 -11.21 5.75 -9.88
C GLN A 103 -12.46 6.45 -9.34
N ASN A 104 -13.02 5.96 -8.24
CA ASN A 104 -14.21 6.58 -7.64
C ASN A 104 -13.99 8.06 -7.31
N LEU A 105 -12.76 8.43 -7.03
CA LEU A 105 -12.39 9.80 -6.76
C LEU A 105 -12.13 10.61 -8.03
N LEU A 106 -11.52 10.00 -9.05
CA LEU A 106 -11.25 10.63 -10.33
C LEU A 106 -12.49 10.71 -11.23
N SER A 107 -13.51 9.87 -11.01
CA SER A 107 -14.77 9.89 -11.79
C SER A 107 -15.56 11.18 -11.61
N PHE A 108 -15.38 11.89 -10.49
CA PHE A 108 -15.92 13.24 -10.30
C PHE A 108 -15.19 14.31 -11.11
N ILE A 109 -13.94 14.04 -11.52
CA ILE A 109 -13.06 15.01 -12.19
C ILE A 109 -12.84 14.65 -13.66
N HIS A 110 -12.82 13.35 -13.99
CA HIS A 110 -12.64 12.82 -15.33
C HIS A 110 -13.65 11.71 -15.64
N PRO A 111 -14.69 11.98 -16.47
CA PRO A 111 -15.66 10.95 -16.90
C PRO A 111 -15.00 9.76 -17.63
N ASP A 112 -13.81 9.98 -18.21
CA ASP A 112 -13.00 8.97 -18.90
C ASP A 112 -11.95 8.28 -18.01
N GLY A 113 -12.13 8.34 -16.67
CA GLY A 113 -11.22 7.73 -15.68
C GLY A 113 -10.81 6.31 -16.06
N VAL A 114 -9.61 5.91 -15.67
CA VAL A 114 -8.96 4.63 -16.01
C VAL A 114 -9.99 3.50 -16.09
N ARG A 115 -10.43 3.14 -17.30
CA ARG A 115 -11.35 2.02 -17.51
C ARG A 115 -10.62 0.76 -17.09
N VAL A 116 -11.14 0.08 -16.06
CA VAL A 116 -10.65 -1.26 -15.71
C VAL A 116 -10.86 -2.15 -16.92
N SER A 117 -9.80 -2.40 -17.68
CA SER A 117 -9.81 -3.31 -18.81
C SER A 117 -10.14 -4.72 -18.32
N LYS A 118 -10.89 -5.50 -19.12
CA LYS A 118 -11.13 -6.93 -18.84
C LYS A 118 -9.83 -7.74 -18.75
N HIS A 119 -8.75 -7.23 -19.33
CA HIS A 119 -7.43 -7.88 -19.37
C HIS A 119 -6.53 -7.50 -18.17
N MET A 120 -6.86 -6.44 -17.43
CA MET A 120 -6.03 -5.94 -16.34
C MET A 120 -5.80 -6.97 -15.22
N VAL A 121 -6.84 -7.70 -14.81
CA VAL A 121 -6.72 -8.70 -13.73
C VAL A 121 -5.82 -9.87 -14.14
N PRO A 122 -5.99 -10.49 -15.33
CA PRO A 122 -5.05 -11.51 -15.81
C PRO A 122 -3.60 -10.99 -15.94
N GLU A 123 -3.40 -9.78 -16.44
CA GLU A 123 -2.07 -9.17 -16.57
C GLU A 123 -1.40 -8.97 -15.21
N LEU A 124 -2.10 -8.39 -14.24
CA LEU A 124 -1.61 -8.24 -12.86
C LEU A 124 -1.30 -9.60 -12.23
N GLY A 125 -2.19 -10.58 -12.41
CA GLY A 125 -2.00 -11.93 -11.90
C GLY A 125 -0.76 -12.61 -12.50
N GLN A 126 -0.50 -12.40 -13.78
CA GLN A 126 0.69 -12.92 -14.45
C GLN A 126 1.98 -12.26 -13.95
N GLN A 127 1.97 -10.95 -13.72
CA GLN A 127 3.15 -10.21 -13.22
C GLN A 127 3.65 -10.73 -11.87
N VAL A 128 2.74 -11.19 -11.01
CA VAL A 128 3.08 -11.73 -9.68
C VAL A 128 2.92 -13.26 -9.59
N ASP A 129 2.71 -13.95 -10.71
CA ASP A 129 2.51 -15.39 -10.80
C ASP A 129 1.40 -15.92 -9.88
N VAL A 130 0.22 -15.28 -9.87
CA VAL A 130 -0.96 -15.78 -9.16
C VAL A 130 -1.50 -17.00 -9.89
N ARG A 131 -1.51 -18.15 -9.21
CA ARG A 131 -1.98 -19.42 -9.78
C ARG A 131 -3.39 -19.73 -9.30
N VAL A 132 -4.37 -19.54 -10.17
CA VAL A 132 -5.79 -19.75 -9.89
C VAL A 132 -6.51 -20.25 -11.14
N ASP A 133 -7.53 -21.07 -10.94
CA ASP A 133 -8.39 -21.55 -12.03
C ASP A 133 -9.35 -20.44 -12.49
N SER A 134 -9.75 -19.56 -11.54
CA SER A 134 -10.68 -18.46 -11.81
C SER A 134 -10.49 -17.32 -10.82
N TYR A 135 -10.38 -16.11 -11.32
CA TYR A 135 -10.36 -14.88 -10.51
C TYR A 135 -11.72 -14.52 -9.89
N ALA A 136 -12.78 -15.27 -10.20
CA ALA A 136 -14.10 -15.12 -9.58
C ALA A 136 -14.22 -15.85 -8.23
N LYS A 137 -13.28 -16.76 -7.91
CA LYS A 137 -13.22 -17.43 -6.60
C LYS A 137 -12.92 -16.43 -5.49
N GLN A 138 -13.34 -16.75 -4.26
CA GLN A 138 -13.05 -15.93 -3.09
C GLN A 138 -11.57 -15.99 -2.72
N ALA A 139 -11.05 -14.88 -2.17
CA ALA A 139 -9.64 -14.81 -1.78
C ALA A 139 -9.30 -15.76 -0.62
N GLN A 140 -10.26 -16.13 0.22
CA GLN A 140 -10.07 -17.13 1.28
C GLN A 140 -9.73 -18.53 0.77
N ASP A 141 -10.15 -18.88 -0.45
CA ASP A 141 -9.94 -20.19 -1.04
C ASP A 141 -8.50 -20.39 -1.57
N LEU A 142 -7.71 -19.32 -1.55
CA LEU A 142 -6.32 -19.34 -1.98
C LEU A 142 -5.38 -19.89 -0.91
N SER A 143 -4.32 -20.57 -1.37
CA SER A 143 -3.16 -20.84 -0.52
C SER A 143 -2.52 -19.53 -0.01
N GLY A 144 -1.84 -19.60 1.15
CA GLY A 144 -1.19 -18.44 1.73
C GLY A 144 -0.23 -17.71 0.77
N GLY A 145 0.52 -18.45 -0.04
CA GLY A 145 1.40 -17.85 -1.05
C GLY A 145 0.66 -17.11 -2.15
N ASN A 146 -0.47 -17.66 -2.65
CA ASN A 146 -1.29 -16.95 -3.63
C ASN A 146 -2.01 -15.74 -3.02
N GLN A 147 -2.45 -15.82 -1.76
CA GLN A 147 -2.98 -14.66 -1.04
C GLN A 147 -1.97 -13.51 -0.98
N GLN A 148 -0.69 -13.83 -0.66
CA GLN A 148 0.39 -12.84 -0.66
C GLN A 148 0.57 -12.18 -2.04
N LYS A 149 0.57 -12.97 -3.09
CA LYS A 149 0.67 -12.48 -4.47
C LYS A 149 -0.49 -11.56 -4.85
N VAL A 150 -1.72 -11.87 -4.40
CA VAL A 150 -2.88 -11.00 -4.59
C VAL A 150 -2.71 -9.66 -3.86
N VAL A 151 -2.15 -9.64 -2.65
CA VAL A 151 -1.82 -8.38 -1.95
C VAL A 151 -0.80 -7.56 -2.73
N LEU A 152 0.23 -8.20 -3.29
CA LEU A 152 1.26 -7.51 -4.09
C LEU A 152 0.75 -6.99 -5.43
N SER A 153 -0.36 -7.53 -5.95
CA SER A 153 -0.94 -7.14 -7.24
C SER A 153 -1.85 -5.91 -7.18
N LYS A 154 -2.11 -5.36 -6.00
CA LYS A 154 -2.95 -4.16 -5.81
C LYS A 154 -2.21 -2.90 -6.22
#